data_038cd6c1e1124c1fde154420882df7ba
#
_entry.id   038cd6c1e1124c1fde154420882df7ba
#
_cell.length_a   1.000
_cell.length_b   1.000
_cell.length_c   1.000
_cell.angle_alpha   90.00
_cell.angle_beta   90.00
_cell.angle_gamma   90.00
#
_symmetry.space_group_name_H-M   'P 1'
#
loop_
_entity.id
_entity.type
_entity.pdbx_description
1 polymer ?
#
loop_
_entity_poly.entity_id
_entity_poly.type
_entity_poly.pdbx_seq_one_letter_code
_entity_poly.pdbx_strand_id
1 'polypeptide(L)'
;MVRLYFLKIGYAIINLCIKRFGVNYMGEIRSNPDELLRAIKNEDSYHKRGHLKIFFGYAAGVGKTYAMLKAAHAAKRRGIDVVVGYVEPHPRPRTAALLKGLEILPNKQIPYHNIVLKEFDLDAVIKRKPQLVIVDELAHTNAEGCRHEKRYQDVEELLKAGIDVYTTVNVQHIESLNDMVASITGITVRERIPDRVFDNADQVELVDIEPEDLIERLHAGQIYLDTQAQKALTNFFSIENLTA
;
A
#
# COMPACT_ATOMS: atom_id res chain seq x y z
N MET A 1 -4.79 9.80 29.84
CA MET A 1 -5.10 8.37 29.58
C MET A 1 -5.04 8.02 28.08
N VAL A 2 -5.34 8.95 27.18
CA VAL A 2 -5.36 8.77 25.70
C VAL A 2 -3.95 8.48 25.12
N ARG A 3 -2.89 9.09 25.66
CA ARG A 3 -1.49 8.87 25.19
C ARG A 3 -0.96 7.43 25.38
N LEU A 4 -1.58 6.62 26.26
CA LEU A 4 -1.16 5.25 26.52
C LEU A 4 -1.72 4.24 25.51
N TYR A 5 -2.83 4.54 24.83
CA TYR A 5 -3.46 3.64 23.85
C TYR A 5 -2.80 3.76 22.47
N PHE A 6 -2.45 4.97 22.01
CA PHE A 6 -1.64 5.15 20.79
C PHE A 6 -0.29 4.43 20.87
N LEU A 7 0.32 4.45 22.06
CA LEU A 7 1.50 3.62 22.33
C LEU A 7 1.21 2.12 22.23
N LYS A 8 -0.01 1.65 22.54
CA LYS A 8 -0.33 0.22 22.49
C LYS A 8 -0.57 -0.31 21.06
N ILE A 9 -1.25 0.44 20.18
CA ILE A 9 -1.45 0.04 18.79
C ILE A 9 -0.16 0.27 18.00
N GLY A 10 0.51 1.40 18.16
CA GLY A 10 1.85 1.63 17.65
C GLY A 10 2.84 0.61 18.19
N TYR A 11 2.77 0.24 19.49
CA TYR A 11 3.58 -0.80 20.09
C TYR A 11 3.21 -2.21 19.64
N ALA A 12 1.93 -2.51 19.37
CA ALA A 12 1.50 -3.79 18.81
C ALA A 12 1.95 -3.93 17.36
N ILE A 13 1.82 -2.88 16.55
CA ILE A 13 2.30 -2.84 15.16
C ILE A 13 3.83 -2.84 15.14
N ILE A 14 4.50 -2.04 15.99
CA ILE A 14 5.97 -2.02 16.12
C ILE A 14 6.47 -3.33 16.71
N ASN A 15 5.82 -3.95 17.71
CA ASN A 15 6.20 -5.26 18.22
C ASN A 15 5.89 -6.40 17.24
N LEU A 16 4.87 -6.31 16.42
CA LEU A 16 4.63 -7.25 15.32
C LEU A 16 5.75 -7.11 14.27
N CYS A 17 6.13 -5.89 13.93
CA CYS A 17 7.29 -5.61 13.06
C CYS A 17 8.62 -6.04 13.72
N ILE A 18 8.87 -5.72 15.01
CA ILE A 18 10.12 -6.06 15.71
C ILE A 18 10.22 -7.55 16.03
N LYS A 19 9.14 -8.23 16.43
CA LYS A 19 9.14 -9.69 16.63
C LYS A 19 9.31 -10.47 15.34
N ARG A 20 8.93 -9.91 14.20
CA ARG A 20 9.03 -10.56 12.90
C ARG A 20 10.32 -10.22 12.13
N PHE A 21 10.88 -9.03 12.35
CA PHE A 21 12.16 -8.60 11.76
C PHE A 21 13.34 -8.77 12.70
N GLY A 22 13.31 -9.82 13.55
CA GLY A 22 14.35 -10.31 14.43
C GLY A 22 15.65 -9.49 14.48
N VAL A 23 15.79 -8.62 15.49
CA VAL A 23 17.11 -8.18 15.93
C VAL A 23 17.71 -9.37 16.67
N ASN A 24 18.47 -10.20 15.97
CA ASN A 24 19.25 -11.26 16.56
C ASN A 24 20.39 -10.66 17.39
N TYR A 25 20.32 -10.83 18.70
CA TYR A 25 21.48 -10.77 19.58
C TYR A 25 22.47 -11.84 19.15
N MET A 26 23.71 -11.43 18.89
CA MET A 26 24.83 -12.30 18.55
C MET A 26 25.00 -13.42 19.59
N GLY A 27 24.66 -14.65 19.21
CA GLY A 27 25.17 -15.86 19.76
C GLY A 27 25.76 -16.65 18.61
N GLU A 28 27.03 -17.06 18.69
CA GLU A 28 27.71 -17.88 17.69
C GLU A 28 26.97 -19.22 17.51
N ILE A 29 26.11 -19.29 16.49
CA ILE A 29 25.54 -20.53 15.99
C ILE A 29 26.33 -20.89 14.73
N ARG A 30 27.09 -21.98 14.74
CA ARG A 30 27.68 -22.58 13.54
C ARG A 30 26.51 -22.98 12.63
N SER A 31 26.24 -22.17 11.61
CA SER A 31 25.21 -22.44 10.62
C SER A 31 25.52 -23.74 9.88
N ASN A 32 24.52 -24.60 9.74
CA ASN A 32 24.61 -25.80 8.90
C ASN A 32 24.95 -25.37 7.46
N PRO A 33 25.98 -25.99 6.82
CA PRO A 33 26.37 -25.64 5.43
C PRO A 33 25.21 -25.69 4.43
N ASP A 34 24.24 -26.57 4.62
CA ASP A 34 23.06 -26.68 3.75
C ASP A 34 22.07 -25.52 3.97
N GLU A 35 21.97 -24.98 5.18
CA GLU A 35 21.18 -23.79 5.47
C GLU A 35 21.86 -22.54 4.90
N LEU A 36 23.18 -22.46 4.97
CA LEU A 36 23.96 -21.40 4.37
C LEU A 36 23.85 -21.41 2.84
N LEU A 37 23.92 -22.57 2.21
CA LEU A 37 23.71 -22.75 0.76
C LEU A 37 22.29 -22.41 0.33
N ARG A 38 21.28 -22.72 1.15
CA ARG A 38 19.89 -22.30 0.90
C ARG A 38 19.74 -20.78 1.06
N ALA A 39 20.38 -20.19 2.07
CA ALA A 39 20.40 -18.74 2.26
C ALA A 39 21.05 -18.02 1.06
N ILE A 40 22.24 -18.49 0.61
CA ILE A 40 22.95 -17.93 -0.56
C ILE A 40 22.10 -18.09 -1.85
N LYS A 41 21.49 -19.25 -2.09
CA LYS A 41 20.59 -19.44 -3.23
C LYS A 41 19.33 -18.57 -3.15
N ASN A 42 18.83 -18.32 -1.95
CA ASN A 42 17.74 -17.39 -1.72
C ASN A 42 18.20 -15.93 -1.96
N GLU A 43 19.41 -15.54 -1.52
CA GLU A 43 19.98 -14.22 -1.81
C GLU A 43 20.18 -14.00 -3.33
N ASP A 44 20.68 -14.98 -4.08
CA ASP A 44 20.80 -14.90 -5.54
C ASP A 44 19.45 -14.76 -6.25
N SER A 45 18.40 -15.38 -5.71
CA SER A 45 17.03 -15.20 -6.21
C SER A 45 16.42 -13.86 -5.76
N TYR A 46 16.78 -13.36 -4.58
CA TYR A 46 16.40 -12.05 -4.06
C TYR A 46 17.03 -10.91 -4.88
N HIS A 47 18.28 -11.04 -5.32
CA HIS A 47 18.95 -10.05 -6.18
C HIS A 47 18.33 -9.91 -7.59
N LYS A 48 17.48 -10.87 -8.00
CA LYS A 48 16.77 -10.83 -9.28
C LYS A 48 15.32 -10.34 -9.16
N ARG A 49 14.77 -10.29 -7.94
CA ARG A 49 13.41 -9.81 -7.68
C ARG A 49 13.42 -8.30 -7.47
N GLY A 50 12.41 -7.61 -7.98
CA GLY A 50 12.16 -6.21 -7.63
C GLY A 50 11.77 -6.03 -6.16
N HIS A 51 11.94 -4.82 -5.64
CA HIS A 51 11.66 -4.45 -4.25
C HIS A 51 10.25 -3.89 -4.10
N LEU A 52 9.55 -4.32 -3.03
CA LEU A 52 8.24 -3.82 -2.68
C LEU A 52 8.34 -2.80 -1.54
N LYS A 53 7.90 -1.56 -1.82
CA LYS A 53 7.68 -0.56 -0.78
C LYS A 53 6.20 -0.26 -0.63
N ILE A 54 5.69 -0.42 0.61
CA ILE A 54 4.30 -0.16 0.98
C ILE A 54 4.20 1.13 1.78
N PHE A 55 3.36 2.07 1.32
CA PHE A 55 2.91 3.22 2.10
C PHE A 55 1.66 2.82 2.86
N PHE A 56 1.79 2.63 4.15
CA PHE A 56 0.79 2.07 5.04
C PHE A 56 0.12 3.15 5.86
N GLY A 57 -1.18 3.07 6.09
CA GLY A 57 -1.88 4.01 6.94
C GLY A 57 -3.18 3.44 7.50
N TYR A 58 -3.66 4.05 8.60
CA TYR A 58 -4.84 3.55 9.31
C TYR A 58 -6.16 3.85 8.56
N ALA A 59 -6.20 4.87 7.70
CA ALA A 59 -7.43 5.26 7.02
C ALA A 59 -7.20 5.84 5.61
N ALA A 60 -8.28 5.98 4.83
CA ALA A 60 -8.28 6.80 3.63
C ALA A 60 -8.10 8.28 4.01
N GLY A 61 -7.35 9.03 3.20
CA GLY A 61 -7.15 10.48 3.45
C GLY A 61 -5.93 10.86 4.27
N VAL A 62 -5.26 9.94 4.96
CA VAL A 62 -4.04 10.22 5.74
C VAL A 62 -2.86 10.74 4.88
N GLY A 63 -2.88 10.50 3.56
CA GLY A 63 -1.88 11.06 2.63
C GLY A 63 -0.94 10.03 2.00
N LYS A 64 -1.25 8.73 2.04
CA LYS A 64 -0.41 7.66 1.49
C LYS A 64 -0.01 7.88 0.03
N THR A 65 -0.99 8.13 -0.86
CA THR A 65 -0.75 8.39 -2.28
C THR A 65 0.12 9.64 -2.49
N TYR A 66 -0.06 10.68 -1.67
CA TYR A 66 0.77 11.88 -1.69
C TYR A 66 2.23 11.55 -1.31
N ALA A 67 2.44 10.81 -0.22
CA ALA A 67 3.76 10.39 0.24
C ALA A 67 4.45 9.49 -0.80
N MET A 68 3.73 8.53 -1.36
CA MET A 68 4.19 7.64 -2.44
C MET A 68 4.67 8.42 -3.66
N LEU A 69 3.88 9.38 -4.14
CA LEU A 69 4.25 10.20 -5.30
C LEU A 69 5.45 11.13 -5.01
N LYS A 70 5.56 11.67 -3.78
CA LYS A 70 6.76 12.40 -3.36
C LYS A 70 8.01 11.51 -3.38
N ALA A 71 7.91 10.29 -2.90
CA ALA A 71 9.00 9.32 -2.95
C ALA A 71 9.34 8.94 -4.39
N ALA A 72 8.37 8.82 -5.29
CA ALA A 72 8.55 8.60 -6.72
C ALA A 72 9.37 9.74 -7.37
N HIS A 73 9.04 10.99 -7.08
CA HIS A 73 9.84 12.14 -7.54
C HIS A 73 11.26 12.13 -6.98
N ALA A 74 11.43 11.73 -5.73
CA ALA A 74 12.76 11.61 -5.14
C ALA A 74 13.59 10.50 -5.84
N ALA A 75 12.97 9.37 -6.19
CA ALA A 75 13.59 8.30 -6.97
C ALA A 75 13.98 8.82 -8.37
N LYS A 76 13.08 9.49 -9.07
CA LYS A 76 13.33 10.07 -10.39
C LYS A 76 14.50 11.08 -10.36
N ARG A 77 14.59 11.95 -9.33
CA ARG A 77 15.72 12.87 -9.19
C ARG A 77 17.05 12.16 -8.99
N ARG A 78 17.08 10.93 -8.49
CA ARG A 78 18.27 10.07 -8.38
C ARG A 78 18.59 9.32 -9.68
N GLY A 79 17.83 9.57 -10.76
CA GLY A 79 18.05 8.93 -12.06
C GLY A 79 17.35 7.59 -12.23
N ILE A 80 16.47 7.19 -11.30
CA ILE A 80 15.65 5.97 -11.43
C ILE A 80 14.60 6.19 -12.53
N ASP A 81 14.43 5.22 -13.42
CA ASP A 81 13.36 5.18 -14.42
C ASP A 81 12.02 4.85 -13.75
N VAL A 82 11.21 5.88 -13.50
CA VAL A 82 9.96 5.81 -12.74
C VAL A 82 8.77 6.00 -13.65
N VAL A 83 7.80 5.07 -13.54
CA VAL A 83 6.53 5.10 -14.28
C VAL A 83 5.36 5.02 -13.32
N VAL A 84 4.30 5.75 -13.59
CA VAL A 84 3.00 5.61 -12.93
C VAL A 84 2.18 4.60 -13.72
N GLY A 85 1.96 3.40 -13.14
CA GLY A 85 1.11 2.37 -13.72
C GLY A 85 -0.36 2.58 -13.37
N TYR A 86 -0.63 2.92 -12.09
CA TYR A 86 -1.98 3.23 -11.63
C TYR A 86 -1.95 4.15 -10.40
N VAL A 87 -2.78 5.15 -10.41
CA VAL A 87 -3.11 5.98 -9.25
C VAL A 87 -4.60 6.25 -9.28
N GLU A 88 -5.29 5.98 -8.17
CA GLU A 88 -6.72 6.20 -8.08
C GLU A 88 -7.07 7.69 -8.32
N PRO A 89 -7.97 7.98 -9.27
CA PRO A 89 -8.36 9.34 -9.60
C PRO A 89 -9.22 9.93 -8.49
N HIS A 90 -8.60 10.66 -7.58
CA HIS A 90 -9.29 11.43 -6.54
C HIS A 90 -9.30 12.92 -6.87
N PRO A 91 -10.35 13.66 -6.49
CA PRO A 91 -10.42 15.11 -6.66
C PRO A 91 -9.51 15.83 -5.63
N ARG A 92 -8.22 15.56 -5.65
CA ARG A 92 -7.21 16.11 -4.75
C ARG A 92 -6.16 16.90 -5.53
N PRO A 93 -6.31 18.23 -5.67
CA PRO A 93 -5.42 19.04 -6.52
C PRO A 93 -3.93 18.89 -6.15
N ARG A 94 -3.60 18.78 -4.86
CA ARG A 94 -2.22 18.61 -4.40
C ARG A 94 -1.61 17.27 -4.84
N THR A 95 -2.38 16.18 -4.77
CA THR A 95 -1.94 14.85 -5.22
C THR A 95 -1.85 14.81 -6.74
N ALA A 96 -2.85 15.35 -7.43
CA ALA A 96 -2.85 15.44 -8.90
C ALA A 96 -1.67 16.25 -9.44
N ALA A 97 -1.27 17.32 -8.74
CA ALA A 97 -0.09 18.10 -9.10
C ALA A 97 1.21 17.29 -9.08
N LEU A 98 1.31 16.27 -8.24
CA LEU A 98 2.47 15.38 -8.16
C LEU A 98 2.55 14.37 -9.31
N LEU A 99 1.50 14.19 -10.10
CA LEU A 99 1.57 13.39 -11.33
C LEU A 99 2.33 14.13 -12.46
N LYS A 100 2.40 15.46 -12.38
CA LYS A 100 3.14 16.26 -13.36
C LYS A 100 4.63 15.90 -13.31
N GLY A 101 5.20 15.64 -14.48
CA GLY A 101 6.62 15.32 -14.62
C GLY A 101 6.96 13.85 -14.37
N LEU A 102 5.99 12.98 -14.10
CA LEU A 102 6.14 11.52 -14.16
C LEU A 102 5.55 11.00 -15.47
N GLU A 103 6.13 9.92 -16.01
CA GLU A 103 5.52 9.16 -17.10
C GLU A 103 4.33 8.39 -16.56
N ILE A 104 3.18 8.48 -17.23
CA ILE A 104 1.95 7.78 -16.83
C ILE A 104 1.55 6.85 -17.97
N LEU A 105 1.42 5.57 -17.69
CA LEU A 105 0.92 4.61 -18.65
C LEU A 105 -0.61 4.68 -18.72
N PRO A 106 -1.18 4.49 -19.93
CA PRO A 106 -2.64 4.40 -20.08
C PRO A 106 -3.20 3.23 -19.29
N ASN A 107 -4.33 3.44 -18.61
CA ASN A 107 -5.05 2.37 -17.93
C ASN A 107 -5.70 1.44 -18.96
N LYS A 108 -5.78 0.14 -18.60
CA LYS A 108 -6.55 -0.85 -19.36
C LYS A 108 -8.02 -0.50 -19.31
N GLN A 109 -8.66 -0.46 -20.49
CA GLN A 109 -10.09 -0.16 -20.63
C GLN A 109 -10.87 -1.47 -20.65
N ILE A 110 -11.76 -1.69 -19.69
CA ILE A 110 -12.57 -2.90 -19.60
C ILE A 110 -14.04 -2.50 -19.72
N PRO A 111 -14.73 -2.89 -20.81
CA PRO A 111 -16.17 -2.70 -20.93
C PRO A 111 -16.92 -3.49 -19.86
N TYR A 112 -17.78 -2.82 -19.11
CA TYR A 112 -18.62 -3.44 -18.09
C TYR A 112 -20.03 -2.83 -18.15
N HIS A 113 -21.00 -3.61 -18.64
CA HIS A 113 -22.33 -3.10 -18.97
C HIS A 113 -22.29 -1.83 -19.82
N ASN A 114 -22.79 -0.70 -19.29
CA ASN A 114 -22.86 0.58 -20.01
C ASN A 114 -21.73 1.55 -19.62
N ILE A 115 -20.69 1.07 -18.89
CA ILE A 115 -19.54 1.86 -18.46
C ILE A 115 -18.23 1.21 -18.91
N VAL A 116 -17.16 2.00 -18.90
CA VAL A 116 -15.80 1.51 -19.11
C VAL A 116 -15.04 1.66 -17.81
N LEU A 117 -14.60 0.52 -17.24
CA LEU A 117 -13.74 0.50 -16.08
C LEU A 117 -12.29 0.76 -16.51
N LYS A 118 -11.56 1.48 -15.68
CA LYS A 118 -10.14 1.78 -15.88
C LYS A 118 -9.34 0.98 -14.87
N GLU A 119 -8.62 0.00 -15.35
CA GLU A 119 -7.80 -0.89 -14.53
C GLU A 119 -6.31 -0.70 -14.79
N PHE A 120 -5.50 -1.19 -13.88
CA PHE A 120 -4.06 -1.26 -14.04
C PHE A 120 -3.69 -2.14 -15.24
N ASP A 121 -2.82 -1.65 -16.12
CA ASP A 121 -2.33 -2.41 -17.28
C ASP A 121 -0.98 -3.06 -16.97
N LEU A 122 -1.03 -4.26 -16.40
CA LEU A 122 0.14 -5.06 -16.07
C LEU A 122 1.01 -5.36 -17.30
N ASP A 123 0.38 -5.68 -18.44
CA ASP A 123 1.09 -6.03 -19.68
C ASP A 123 1.87 -4.85 -20.24
N ALA A 124 1.27 -3.65 -20.18
CA ALA A 124 1.93 -2.43 -20.60
C ALA A 124 3.17 -2.12 -19.75
N VAL A 125 3.10 -2.31 -18.43
CA VAL A 125 4.24 -2.11 -17.52
C VAL A 125 5.33 -3.13 -17.77
N ILE A 126 5.01 -4.42 -17.89
CA ILE A 126 6.00 -5.48 -18.19
C ILE A 126 6.69 -5.20 -19.53
N LYS A 127 5.95 -4.75 -20.54
CA LYS A 127 6.50 -4.39 -21.86
C LYS A 127 7.40 -3.16 -21.78
N ARG A 128 7.02 -2.15 -20.98
CA ARG A 128 7.78 -0.88 -20.78
C ARG A 128 9.08 -1.12 -20.00
N LYS A 129 9.08 -2.09 -19.07
CA LYS A 129 10.20 -2.48 -18.20
C LYS A 129 10.84 -1.30 -17.45
N PRO A 130 10.10 -0.52 -16.67
CA PRO A 130 10.68 0.53 -15.84
C PRO A 130 11.50 -0.08 -14.71
N GLN A 131 12.38 0.71 -14.08
CA GLN A 131 13.04 0.30 -12.84
C GLN A 131 12.09 0.34 -11.66
N LEU A 132 11.19 1.35 -11.62
CA LEU A 132 10.20 1.53 -10.55
C LEU A 132 8.83 1.85 -11.15
N VAL A 133 7.81 1.15 -10.69
CA VAL A 133 6.42 1.45 -11.03
C VAL A 133 5.61 1.83 -9.78
N ILE A 134 4.72 2.79 -9.96
CA ILE A 134 3.76 3.25 -8.95
C ILE A 134 2.42 2.56 -9.22
N VAL A 135 1.93 1.80 -8.23
CA VAL A 135 0.64 1.07 -8.31
C VAL A 135 -0.12 1.30 -7.02
N ASP A 136 -1.08 2.21 -7.04
CA ASP A 136 -1.91 2.55 -5.87
C ASP A 136 -2.93 1.44 -5.54
N GLU A 137 -3.41 1.40 -4.29
CA GLU A 137 -4.47 0.50 -3.81
C GLU A 137 -4.16 -1.01 -3.98
N LEU A 138 -3.18 -1.51 -3.22
CA LEU A 138 -2.71 -2.91 -3.26
C LEU A 138 -3.84 -3.95 -3.05
N ALA A 139 -4.87 -3.62 -2.27
CA ALA A 139 -5.97 -4.53 -1.93
C ALA A 139 -7.10 -4.57 -2.96
N HIS A 140 -7.04 -3.73 -4.00
CA HIS A 140 -8.09 -3.63 -5.01
C HIS A 140 -8.41 -4.98 -5.65
N THR A 141 -9.71 -5.20 -5.90
CA THR A 141 -10.20 -6.34 -6.69
C THR A 141 -10.36 -5.89 -8.13
N ASN A 142 -9.51 -6.41 -9.01
CA ASN A 142 -9.51 -6.07 -10.42
C ASN A 142 -10.84 -6.48 -11.09
N ALA A 143 -11.24 -5.74 -12.12
CA ALA A 143 -12.42 -6.08 -12.90
C ALA A 143 -12.24 -7.40 -13.66
N GLU A 144 -13.36 -8.08 -13.91
CA GLU A 144 -13.38 -9.29 -14.75
C GLU A 144 -12.78 -8.99 -16.14
N GLY A 145 -11.87 -9.85 -16.60
CA GLY A 145 -11.09 -9.64 -17.84
C GLY A 145 -9.68 -9.09 -17.59
N CYS A 146 -9.30 -8.78 -16.35
CA CYS A 146 -7.89 -8.62 -15.96
C CYS A 146 -7.18 -9.97 -15.88
N ARG A 147 -5.83 -9.96 -15.90
CA ARG A 147 -5.02 -11.18 -15.80
C ARG A 147 -5.16 -11.84 -14.43
N HIS A 148 -5.17 -11.05 -13.38
CA HIS A 148 -5.33 -11.49 -11.99
C HIS A 148 -6.60 -10.90 -11.39
N GLU A 149 -7.19 -11.62 -10.44
CA GLU A 149 -8.36 -11.18 -9.70
C GLU A 149 -8.02 -10.04 -8.74
N LYS A 150 -6.80 -10.06 -8.17
CA LYS A 150 -6.37 -9.10 -7.16
C LYS A 150 -5.12 -8.33 -7.60
N ARG A 151 -5.09 -7.04 -7.32
CA ARG A 151 -3.96 -6.16 -7.65
C ARG A 151 -2.65 -6.59 -6.99
N TYR A 152 -2.68 -7.13 -5.78
CA TYR A 152 -1.47 -7.65 -5.16
C TYR A 152 -0.82 -8.79 -5.97
N GLN A 153 -1.60 -9.56 -6.73
CA GLN A 153 -1.06 -10.61 -7.62
C GLN A 153 -0.35 -10.00 -8.83
N ASP A 154 -0.88 -8.89 -9.37
CA ASP A 154 -0.19 -8.12 -10.42
C ASP A 154 1.15 -7.59 -9.88
N VAL A 155 1.15 -7.06 -8.66
CA VAL A 155 2.37 -6.58 -7.99
C VAL A 155 3.38 -7.72 -7.80
N GLU A 156 2.94 -8.90 -7.35
CA GLU A 156 3.81 -10.07 -7.22
C GLU A 156 4.45 -10.48 -8.57
N GLU A 157 3.73 -10.35 -9.70
CA GLU A 157 4.26 -10.63 -11.03
C GLU A 157 5.30 -9.57 -11.46
N LEU A 158 5.07 -8.28 -11.17
CA LEU A 158 6.04 -7.22 -11.41
C LEU A 158 7.34 -7.44 -10.64
N LEU A 159 7.24 -7.79 -9.36
CA LEU A 159 8.41 -8.10 -8.53
C LEU A 159 9.19 -9.29 -9.10
N LYS A 160 8.51 -10.35 -9.54
CA LYS A 160 9.15 -11.50 -10.21
C LYS A 160 9.85 -11.10 -11.51
N ALA A 161 9.33 -10.08 -12.22
CA ALA A 161 9.94 -9.52 -13.42
C ALA A 161 11.14 -8.59 -13.13
N GLY A 162 11.50 -8.39 -11.85
CA GLY A 162 12.61 -7.53 -11.43
C GLY A 162 12.28 -6.03 -11.42
N ILE A 163 11.00 -5.67 -11.39
CA ILE A 163 10.53 -4.27 -11.35
C ILE A 163 10.21 -3.89 -9.91
N ASP A 164 10.80 -2.80 -9.42
CA ASP A 164 10.46 -2.25 -8.12
C ASP A 164 9.05 -1.67 -8.11
N VAL A 165 8.34 -1.82 -6.99
CA VAL A 165 6.96 -1.35 -6.86
C VAL A 165 6.79 -0.49 -5.61
N TYR A 166 6.20 0.69 -5.78
CA TYR A 166 5.63 1.49 -4.70
C TYR A 166 4.12 1.37 -4.73
N THR A 167 3.52 1.07 -3.58
CA THR A 167 2.07 0.87 -3.46
C THR A 167 1.53 1.41 -2.14
N THR A 168 0.21 1.46 -2.00
CA THR A 168 -0.47 1.90 -0.77
C THR A 168 -1.38 0.82 -0.23
N VAL A 169 -1.57 0.79 1.09
CA VAL A 169 -2.58 -0.05 1.74
C VAL A 169 -3.08 0.58 3.04
N ASN A 170 -4.34 0.36 3.39
CA ASN A 170 -4.90 0.70 4.69
C ASN A 170 -4.91 -0.52 5.62
N VAL A 171 -4.86 -0.28 6.93
CA VAL A 171 -4.86 -1.31 7.97
C VAL A 171 -6.02 -2.30 7.82
N GLN A 172 -7.22 -1.83 7.49
CA GLN A 172 -8.43 -2.66 7.34
C GLN A 172 -8.37 -3.68 6.21
N HIS A 173 -7.43 -3.53 5.28
CA HIS A 173 -7.26 -4.46 4.17
C HIS A 173 -6.29 -5.60 4.48
N ILE A 174 -5.60 -5.58 5.61
CA ILE A 174 -4.72 -6.68 6.04
C ILE A 174 -5.60 -7.75 6.70
N GLU A 175 -5.49 -9.00 6.24
CA GLU A 175 -6.39 -10.09 6.60
C GLU A 175 -6.48 -10.30 8.12
N SER A 176 -5.35 -10.39 8.81
CA SER A 176 -5.30 -10.59 10.28
C SER A 176 -5.79 -9.39 11.09
N LEU A 177 -5.82 -8.19 10.52
CA LEU A 177 -6.24 -6.95 11.19
C LEU A 177 -7.68 -6.56 10.87
N ASN A 178 -8.27 -7.14 9.83
CA ASN A 178 -9.61 -6.77 9.35
C ASN A 178 -10.67 -6.93 10.43
N ASP A 179 -10.71 -8.06 11.14
CA ASP A 179 -11.70 -8.33 12.16
C ASP A 179 -11.55 -7.41 13.39
N MET A 180 -10.30 -7.06 13.75
CA MET A 180 -10.03 -6.09 14.81
C MET A 180 -10.57 -4.71 14.43
N VAL A 181 -10.25 -4.23 13.22
CA VAL A 181 -10.75 -2.94 12.72
C VAL A 181 -12.28 -2.95 12.60
N ALA A 182 -12.87 -4.06 12.15
CA ALA A 182 -14.33 -4.20 12.08
C ALA A 182 -14.99 -4.14 13.47
N SER A 183 -14.37 -4.71 14.51
CA SER A 183 -14.89 -4.63 15.89
C SER A 183 -14.87 -3.22 16.46
N ILE A 184 -13.93 -2.37 16.05
CA ILE A 184 -13.82 -0.97 16.46
C ILE A 184 -14.79 -0.09 15.68
N THR A 185 -14.80 -0.25 14.35
CA THR A 185 -15.48 0.68 13.44
C THR A 185 -16.91 0.24 13.07
N GLY A 186 -17.28 -1.01 13.34
CA GLY A 186 -18.53 -1.61 12.88
C GLY A 186 -18.58 -1.89 11.37
N ILE A 187 -17.48 -1.70 10.65
CA ILE A 187 -17.42 -1.83 9.19
C ILE A 187 -16.51 -2.98 8.78
N THR A 188 -17.07 -3.96 8.07
CA THR A 188 -16.31 -5.05 7.46
C THR A 188 -15.95 -4.70 6.03
N VAL A 189 -14.63 -4.73 5.72
CA VAL A 189 -14.11 -4.51 4.38
C VAL A 189 -13.89 -5.85 3.68
N ARG A 190 -14.39 -5.97 2.44
CA ARG A 190 -14.29 -7.22 1.66
C ARG A 190 -12.94 -7.35 0.93
N GLU A 191 -12.37 -6.23 0.51
CA GLU A 191 -11.08 -6.21 -0.16
C GLU A 191 -9.97 -6.42 0.87
N ARG A 192 -9.26 -7.55 0.75
CA ARG A 192 -8.21 -7.95 1.69
C ARG A 192 -6.98 -8.41 0.93
N ILE A 193 -5.83 -8.24 1.57
CA ILE A 193 -4.57 -8.85 1.16
C ILE A 193 -4.14 -9.87 2.22
N PRO A 194 -3.61 -11.03 1.82
CA PRO A 194 -3.02 -11.98 2.76
C PRO A 194 -1.83 -11.34 3.51
N ASP A 195 -1.67 -11.65 4.79
CA ASP A 195 -0.56 -11.13 5.61
C ASP A 195 0.81 -11.35 4.99
N ARG A 196 1.01 -12.49 4.30
CA ARG A 196 2.26 -12.80 3.58
C ARG A 196 2.66 -11.74 2.57
N VAL A 197 1.70 -11.02 1.96
CA VAL A 197 1.98 -9.96 0.97
C VAL A 197 2.58 -8.75 1.67
N PHE A 198 2.05 -8.41 2.84
CA PHE A 198 2.56 -7.35 3.69
C PHE A 198 3.93 -7.71 4.30
N ASP A 199 4.06 -8.94 4.78
CA ASP A 199 5.29 -9.47 5.38
C ASP A 199 6.47 -9.56 4.40
N ASN A 200 6.18 -9.79 3.12
CA ASN A 200 7.17 -9.86 2.05
C ASN A 200 7.56 -8.48 1.48
N ALA A 201 7.07 -7.38 2.07
CA ALA A 201 7.50 -6.04 1.69
C ALA A 201 8.94 -5.78 2.16
N ASP A 202 9.77 -5.24 1.27
CA ASP A 202 11.16 -4.88 1.58
C ASP A 202 11.21 -3.61 2.44
N GLN A 203 10.20 -2.73 2.30
CA GLN A 203 10.05 -1.52 3.09
C GLN A 203 8.58 -1.19 3.34
N VAL A 204 8.25 -0.84 4.58
CA VAL A 204 6.95 -0.28 4.95
C VAL A 204 7.17 1.11 5.52
N GLU A 205 6.50 2.11 4.95
CA GLU A 205 6.49 3.49 5.45
C GLU A 205 5.12 3.79 6.05
N LEU A 206 5.07 4.03 7.36
CA LEU A 206 3.85 4.45 8.04
C LEU A 206 3.55 5.92 7.70
N VAL A 207 2.37 6.16 7.14
CA VAL A 207 1.84 7.49 6.84
C VAL A 207 0.69 7.76 7.79
N ASP A 208 0.92 8.67 8.71
CA ASP A 208 -0.01 9.01 9.79
C ASP A 208 -0.27 10.51 9.86
N ILE A 209 -1.45 10.88 10.37
CA ILE A 209 -1.83 12.25 10.73
C ILE A 209 -2.70 12.23 11.97
N GLU A 210 -2.75 13.34 12.69
CA GLU A 210 -3.65 13.46 13.84
C GLU A 210 -5.12 13.26 13.42
N PRO A 211 -5.94 12.60 14.26
CA PRO A 211 -7.36 12.35 13.96
C PRO A 211 -8.15 13.61 13.63
N GLU A 212 -7.87 14.71 14.33
CA GLU A 212 -8.50 16.00 14.12
C GLU A 212 -8.23 16.54 12.71
N ASP A 213 -6.97 16.46 12.24
CA ASP A 213 -6.58 16.88 10.90
C ASP A 213 -7.27 16.02 9.82
N LEU A 214 -7.46 14.72 10.10
CA LEU A 214 -8.17 13.83 9.18
C LEU A 214 -9.64 14.22 9.06
N ILE A 215 -10.28 14.55 10.17
CA ILE A 215 -11.67 15.01 10.21
C ILE A 215 -11.81 16.35 9.47
N GLU A 216 -10.88 17.30 9.69
CA GLU A 216 -10.87 18.57 8.94
C GLU A 216 -10.76 18.34 7.43
N ARG A 217 -9.89 17.45 6.98
CA ARG A 217 -9.78 17.07 5.55
C ARG A 217 -11.06 16.46 5.01
N LEU A 218 -11.76 15.69 5.84
CA LEU A 218 -13.03 15.07 5.46
C LEU A 218 -14.12 16.13 5.30
N HIS A 219 -14.24 17.08 6.23
CA HIS A 219 -15.16 18.20 6.15
C HIS A 219 -14.85 19.14 4.96
N ALA A 220 -13.57 19.30 4.63
CA ALA A 220 -13.12 20.07 3.47
C ALA A 220 -13.36 19.35 2.11
N GLY A 221 -14.03 18.17 2.09
CA GLY A 221 -14.28 17.39 0.88
C GLY A 221 -13.02 16.82 0.22
N GLN A 222 -11.90 16.74 0.96
CA GLN A 222 -10.62 16.30 0.40
C GLN A 222 -10.48 14.77 0.35
N ILE A 223 -11.39 14.01 0.96
CA ILE A 223 -11.34 12.55 1.05
C ILE A 223 -12.47 11.90 0.26
N TYR A 224 -13.69 12.34 0.47
CA TYR A 224 -14.91 11.87 -0.20
C TYR A 224 -15.74 13.06 -0.68
N LEU A 225 -16.60 12.82 -1.66
CA LEU A 225 -17.64 13.81 -2.04
C LEU A 225 -18.67 13.94 -0.90
N ASP A 226 -19.28 15.11 -0.74
CA ASP A 226 -20.10 15.54 0.40
C ASP A 226 -21.10 14.50 0.94
N THR A 227 -21.82 13.79 0.05
CA THR A 227 -22.82 12.77 0.47
C THR A 227 -22.20 11.51 1.07
N GLN A 228 -20.98 11.16 0.65
CA GLN A 228 -20.24 10.01 1.20
C GLN A 228 -19.47 10.40 2.47
N ALA A 229 -19.02 11.66 2.55
CA ALA A 229 -18.32 12.19 3.71
C ALA A 229 -19.17 12.14 4.97
N GLN A 230 -20.47 12.51 4.90
CA GLN A 230 -21.37 12.45 6.04
C GLN A 230 -21.60 11.02 6.57
N LYS A 231 -21.73 10.03 5.67
CA LYS A 231 -21.84 8.61 6.08
C LYS A 231 -20.54 8.08 6.68
N ALA A 232 -19.40 8.52 6.16
CA ALA A 232 -18.10 8.12 6.66
C ALA A 232 -17.84 8.70 8.07
N LEU A 233 -18.21 9.96 8.33
CA LEU A 233 -18.09 10.62 9.64
C LEU A 233 -18.91 9.92 10.73
N THR A 234 -20.13 9.45 10.40
CA THR A 234 -21.00 8.79 11.37
C THR A 234 -20.53 7.38 11.75
N ASN A 235 -19.78 6.72 10.89
CA ASN A 235 -19.41 5.32 11.09
C ASN A 235 -17.91 5.13 11.39
N PHE A 236 -17.05 5.35 10.39
CA PHE A 236 -15.63 5.03 10.49
C PHE A 236 -14.80 6.16 11.11
N PHE A 237 -15.09 7.43 10.75
CA PHE A 237 -14.28 8.59 11.09
C PHE A 237 -14.77 9.34 12.35
N SER A 238 -15.38 8.63 13.33
CA SER A 238 -15.59 9.24 14.65
C SER A 238 -14.25 9.35 15.38
N ILE A 239 -14.09 10.39 16.24
CA ILE A 239 -12.89 10.55 17.05
C ILE A 239 -12.63 9.32 17.90
N GLU A 240 -13.68 8.72 18.47
CA GLU A 240 -13.59 7.51 19.29
C GLU A 240 -12.99 6.34 18.49
N ASN A 241 -13.44 6.12 17.25
CA ASN A 241 -12.92 5.04 16.39
C ASN A 241 -11.51 5.29 15.90
N LEU A 242 -11.15 6.57 15.63
CA LEU A 242 -9.81 6.94 15.18
C LEU A 242 -8.77 6.92 16.30
N THR A 243 -9.22 7.00 17.56
CA THR A 243 -8.37 6.98 18.76
C THR A 243 -8.33 5.62 19.46
N ALA A 244 -9.20 4.67 19.10
CA ALA A 244 -9.23 3.29 19.61
C ALA A 244 -8.11 2.45 19.04
#